data_6ec7bc3ebd9e0339aca921796c36f9d6
#
_entry.id   6ec7bc3ebd9e0339aca921796c36f9d6
#
_cell.length_a   1.000
_cell.length_b   1.000
_cell.length_c   1.000
_cell.angle_alpha   90.00
_cell.angle_beta   90.00
_cell.angle_gamma   90.00
#
_symmetry.space_group_name_H-M   'P 1'
#
loop_
_entity.id
_entity.type
_entity.pdbx_description
1 polymer ?
#
loop_
_entity_poly.entity_id
_entity_poly.type
_entity_poly.pdbx_seq_one_letter_code
_entity_poly.pdbx_strand_id
1 'polypeptide(L)'
;YVSDDFNQQMFEAHIAPVFDEKSSAATKKTINYVDLCSCFGNTTMATLHGMGYEEIRDNWSNETRCMTIDKPRRTFNDQSTAVTAIDISPQAMKYGKTVGLYDTTIVCDLNNRTSNEFKLTKDAMSNADIIISTASLVYLELETIEELMEAFVTGGSENGMMLVNFLNPFALEKADATKRILLQKLDFVASRATRHRRMSKLEQDNYPGEEWSLLELWVLQKKKK
;
A
#
# COMPACT_ATOMS: atom_id res chain seq x y z
N TYR A 1 3.79 18.68 -6.80
CA TYR A 1 2.83 17.58 -6.63
C TYR A 1 1.49 18.02 -7.20
N VAL A 2 0.78 17.08 -7.79
CA VAL A 2 -0.61 17.27 -8.21
C VAL A 2 -1.50 16.77 -7.09
N SER A 3 -2.43 17.60 -6.63
CA SER A 3 -3.43 17.20 -5.64
C SER A 3 -4.43 16.26 -6.31
N ASP A 4 -4.38 14.99 -5.96
CA ASP A 4 -5.27 13.97 -6.51
C ASP A 4 -5.51 12.90 -5.43
N ASP A 5 -6.76 12.63 -5.12
CA ASP A 5 -7.19 11.57 -4.19
C ASP A 5 -7.13 10.17 -4.85
N PHE A 6 -6.19 9.99 -5.71
CA PHE A 6 -6.03 8.89 -6.62
C PHE A 6 -5.99 7.51 -5.94
N ASN A 7 -5.18 7.37 -4.88
CA ASN A 7 -5.12 6.12 -4.11
C ASN A 7 -6.47 5.79 -3.47
N GLN A 8 -7.13 6.80 -2.90
CA GLN A 8 -8.45 6.66 -2.30
C GLN A 8 -9.50 6.27 -3.35
N GLN A 9 -9.53 6.97 -4.49
CA GLN A 9 -10.48 6.68 -5.56
C GLN A 9 -10.34 5.26 -6.11
N MET A 10 -9.12 4.77 -6.32
CA MET A 10 -8.88 3.41 -6.80
C MET A 10 -9.24 2.36 -5.74
N PHE A 11 -8.95 2.65 -4.48
CA PHE A 11 -9.35 1.78 -3.37
C PHE A 11 -10.87 1.65 -3.26
N GLU A 12 -11.60 2.77 -3.27
CA GLU A 12 -13.06 2.82 -3.21
C GLU A 12 -13.73 2.15 -4.41
N ALA A 13 -13.15 2.31 -5.60
CA ALA A 13 -13.75 1.75 -6.82
C ALA A 13 -13.55 0.25 -6.97
N HIS A 14 -12.44 -0.31 -6.47
CA HIS A 14 -12.04 -1.67 -6.85
C HIS A 14 -11.75 -2.60 -5.66
N ILE A 15 -11.37 -2.09 -4.49
CA ILE A 15 -11.03 -2.92 -3.33
C ILE A 15 -12.17 -2.96 -2.33
N ALA A 16 -12.64 -1.79 -1.90
CA ALA A 16 -13.67 -1.71 -0.88
C ALA A 16 -14.93 -2.54 -1.21
N PRO A 17 -15.49 -2.51 -2.44
CA PRO A 17 -16.69 -3.29 -2.77
C PRO A 17 -16.51 -4.79 -2.59
N VAL A 18 -15.29 -5.33 -2.82
CA VAL A 18 -15.01 -6.76 -2.67
C VAL A 18 -15.24 -7.24 -1.23
N PHE A 19 -14.99 -6.36 -0.25
CA PHE A 19 -15.13 -6.67 1.17
C PHE A 19 -16.49 -6.21 1.73
N ASP A 20 -17.12 -5.20 1.12
CA ASP A 20 -18.46 -4.75 1.49
C ASP A 20 -19.58 -5.72 1.04
N GLU A 21 -19.41 -6.39 -0.12
CA GLU A 21 -20.44 -7.29 -0.68
C GLU A 21 -20.48 -8.69 -0.07
N LYS A 22 -19.40 -9.16 0.56
CA LYS A 22 -19.23 -10.59 0.92
C LYS A 22 -19.71 -11.02 2.28
N SER A 23 -20.40 -10.18 3.04
CA SER A 23 -20.87 -10.55 4.37
C SER A 23 -22.31 -11.06 4.40
N SER A 24 -22.56 -12.20 3.76
CA SER A 24 -23.80 -12.98 4.06
C SER A 24 -23.58 -14.10 5.09
N ALA A 25 -22.42 -14.25 5.67
CA ALA A 25 -22.08 -15.32 6.61
C ALA A 25 -21.85 -14.79 8.03
N ALA A 26 -22.54 -15.40 8.98
CA ALA A 26 -22.74 -15.06 10.38
C ALA A 26 -21.49 -15.05 11.31
N THR A 27 -20.28 -14.87 10.81
CA THR A 27 -19.08 -14.76 11.65
C THR A 27 -18.36 -13.44 11.37
N LYS A 28 -18.37 -12.54 12.35
CA LYS A 28 -17.56 -11.32 12.35
C LYS A 28 -16.07 -11.70 12.12
N LYS A 29 -15.61 -11.60 10.90
CA LYS A 29 -14.20 -11.75 10.58
C LYS A 29 -13.57 -10.36 10.53
N THR A 30 -12.42 -10.20 11.17
CA THR A 30 -11.61 -8.99 11.04
C THR A 30 -10.91 -8.98 9.67
N ILE A 31 -10.95 -7.87 8.97
CA ILE A 31 -10.19 -7.65 7.73
C ILE A 31 -8.75 -7.29 8.08
N ASN A 32 -7.80 -8.08 7.62
CA ASN A 32 -6.37 -7.85 7.82
C ASN A 32 -5.82 -6.97 6.70
N TYR A 33 -5.46 -5.75 7.05
CA TYR A 33 -4.88 -4.78 6.14
C TYR A 33 -3.38 -4.65 6.43
N VAL A 34 -2.56 -4.79 5.42
CA VAL A 34 -1.09 -4.64 5.50
C VAL A 34 -0.66 -3.42 4.69
N ASP A 35 -0.03 -2.44 5.35
CA ASP A 35 0.63 -1.30 4.73
C ASP A 35 2.13 -1.60 4.62
N LEU A 36 2.56 -2.02 3.45
CA LEU A 36 3.94 -2.44 3.16
C LEU A 36 4.78 -1.26 2.71
N CYS A 37 5.87 -0.97 3.42
CA CYS A 37 6.68 0.24 3.30
C CYS A 37 5.84 1.50 3.55
N SER A 38 5.14 1.49 4.67
CA SER A 38 4.06 2.42 4.98
C SER A 38 4.50 3.85 5.19
N CYS A 39 5.79 4.10 5.47
CA CYS A 39 6.30 5.41 5.84
C CYS A 39 5.44 6.02 6.97
N PHE A 40 4.95 7.23 6.83
CA PHE A 40 4.07 7.89 7.80
C PHE A 40 2.57 7.62 7.60
N GLY A 41 2.20 6.67 6.74
CA GLY A 41 0.84 6.16 6.59
C GLY A 41 -0.12 7.01 5.77
N ASN A 42 0.36 7.88 4.89
CA ASN A 42 -0.51 8.72 4.06
C ASN A 42 -1.53 7.90 3.24
N THR A 43 -1.11 6.73 2.74
CA THR A 43 -2.01 5.87 1.98
C THR A 43 -3.08 5.23 2.87
N THR A 44 -2.70 4.78 4.06
CA THR A 44 -3.67 4.28 5.05
C THR A 44 -4.64 5.38 5.51
N MET A 45 -4.17 6.62 5.72
CA MET A 45 -5.04 7.77 6.01
C MET A 45 -6.06 7.98 4.89
N ALA A 46 -5.62 7.93 3.63
CA ALA A 46 -6.49 8.11 2.49
C ALA A 46 -7.51 6.97 2.34
N THR A 47 -7.07 5.70 2.43
CA THR A 47 -7.89 4.53 2.13
C THR A 47 -8.79 4.09 3.27
N LEU A 48 -8.29 4.12 4.51
CA LEU A 48 -9.04 3.64 5.69
C LEU A 48 -9.68 4.75 6.51
N HIS A 49 -9.15 5.97 6.45
CA HIS A 49 -9.73 7.11 7.17
C HIS A 49 -10.42 8.12 6.25
N GLY A 50 -10.42 7.88 4.93
CA GLY A 50 -11.08 8.74 3.95
C GLY A 50 -10.57 10.18 3.96
N MET A 51 -9.26 10.36 4.28
CA MET A 51 -8.63 11.68 4.27
C MET A 51 -8.19 12.02 2.84
N GLY A 52 -8.69 13.13 2.30
CA GLY A 52 -8.27 13.63 1.00
C GLY A 52 -6.87 14.24 1.04
N TYR A 53 -6.27 14.45 -0.14
CA TYR A 53 -4.92 15.01 -0.28
C TYR A 53 -4.73 16.32 0.50
N GLU A 54 -5.67 17.25 0.35
CA GLU A 54 -5.62 18.56 1.03
C GLU A 54 -5.64 18.40 2.55
N GLU A 55 -6.46 17.49 3.05
CA GLU A 55 -6.59 17.21 4.47
C GLU A 55 -5.31 16.57 5.04
N ILE A 56 -4.71 15.62 4.31
CA ILE A 56 -3.42 15.04 4.68
C ILE A 56 -2.32 16.10 4.66
N ARG A 57 -2.27 16.95 3.64
CA ARG A 57 -1.32 18.06 3.55
C ARG A 57 -1.46 19.03 4.75
N ASP A 58 -2.69 19.40 5.07
CA ASP A 58 -2.98 20.32 6.18
C ASP A 58 -2.66 19.66 7.53
N ASN A 59 -2.87 18.35 7.66
CA ASN A 59 -2.44 17.58 8.82
C ASN A 59 -0.92 17.69 9.05
N TRP A 60 -0.12 17.49 7.99
CA TRP A 60 1.34 17.62 8.07
C TRP A 60 1.84 19.05 8.28
N SER A 61 1.05 20.04 7.89
CA SER A 61 1.39 21.45 8.06
C SER A 61 1.12 21.96 9.47
N ASN A 62 0.44 21.17 10.31
CA ASN A 62 0.01 21.57 11.65
C ASN A 62 0.54 20.57 12.69
N GLU A 63 1.53 20.99 13.49
CA GLU A 63 2.19 20.14 14.49
C GLU A 63 1.22 19.50 15.49
N THR A 64 0.16 20.20 15.87
CA THR A 64 -0.86 19.68 16.79
C THR A 64 -1.76 18.64 16.10
N ARG A 65 -2.17 18.90 14.85
CA ARG A 65 -3.05 17.99 14.11
C ARG A 65 -2.37 16.69 13.70
N CYS A 66 -1.07 16.72 13.38
CA CYS A 66 -0.36 15.51 12.97
C CYS A 66 -0.20 14.49 14.13
N MET A 67 -0.56 14.85 15.35
CA MET A 67 -0.52 13.97 16.52
C MET A 67 -1.83 13.20 16.75
N THR A 68 -2.87 13.44 15.95
CA THR A 68 -4.19 12.77 16.08
C THR A 68 -4.79 12.45 14.73
N ILE A 69 -5.50 11.33 14.63
CA ILE A 69 -6.33 10.98 13.48
C ILE A 69 -7.78 11.04 13.95
N ASP A 70 -8.46 12.12 13.64
CA ASP A 70 -9.83 12.39 14.13
C ASP A 70 -10.91 11.58 13.38
N LYS A 71 -10.62 11.13 12.16
CA LYS A 71 -11.55 10.34 11.38
C LYS A 71 -11.53 8.87 11.80
N PRO A 72 -12.71 8.25 12.01
CA PRO A 72 -12.77 6.83 12.34
C PRO A 72 -12.21 5.97 11.21
N ARG A 73 -11.62 4.85 11.59
CA ARG A 73 -11.18 3.83 10.62
C ARG A 73 -12.39 3.18 9.95
N ARG A 74 -12.31 2.97 8.64
CA ARG A 74 -13.34 2.28 7.88
C ARG A 74 -13.56 0.86 8.42
N THR A 75 -14.82 0.47 8.48
CA THR A 75 -15.25 -0.92 8.60
C THR A 75 -15.77 -1.40 7.24
N PHE A 76 -15.67 -2.68 6.97
CA PHE A 76 -16.21 -3.30 5.78
C PHE A 76 -17.37 -4.19 6.19
N ASN A 77 -18.59 -3.81 5.83
CA ASN A 77 -19.80 -4.53 6.20
C ASN A 77 -19.82 -4.90 7.70
N ASP A 78 -19.65 -3.91 8.57
CA ASP A 78 -19.56 -4.03 10.03
C ASP A 78 -18.36 -4.85 10.57
N GLN A 79 -17.44 -5.29 9.71
CA GLN A 79 -16.23 -5.97 10.12
C GLN A 79 -15.14 -4.93 10.45
N SER A 80 -14.49 -5.09 11.60
CA SER A 80 -13.35 -4.25 11.98
C SER A 80 -12.15 -4.52 11.07
N THR A 81 -11.28 -3.52 10.95
CA THR A 81 -10.01 -3.63 10.21
C THR A 81 -8.85 -3.67 11.19
N ALA A 82 -8.02 -4.70 11.10
CA ALA A 82 -6.74 -4.78 11.80
C ALA A 82 -5.62 -4.34 10.86
N VAL A 83 -4.87 -3.32 11.23
CA VAL A 83 -3.84 -2.71 10.39
C VAL A 83 -2.45 -3.07 10.89
N THR A 84 -1.68 -3.75 10.05
CA THR A 84 -0.26 -4.01 10.26
C THR A 84 0.56 -3.15 9.30
N ALA A 85 1.42 -2.30 9.85
CA ALA A 85 2.35 -1.48 9.07
C ALA A 85 3.76 -2.03 9.15
N ILE A 86 4.46 -1.99 8.03
CA ILE A 86 5.82 -2.51 7.87
C ILE A 86 6.67 -1.42 7.21
N ASP A 87 7.75 -1.03 7.87
CA ASP A 87 8.69 -0.04 7.32
C ASP A 87 10.07 -0.19 7.96
N ILE A 88 11.10 0.29 7.29
CA ILE A 88 12.46 0.35 7.81
C ILE A 88 12.65 1.46 8.87
N SER A 89 11.78 2.46 8.90
CA SER A 89 11.87 3.64 9.76
C SER A 89 11.20 3.40 11.12
N PRO A 90 11.97 3.27 12.24
CA PRO A 90 11.39 3.16 13.57
C PRO A 90 10.55 4.39 13.96
N GLN A 91 10.92 5.57 13.47
CA GLN A 91 10.23 6.83 13.75
C GLN A 91 8.85 6.85 13.11
N ALA A 92 8.74 6.41 11.85
CA ALA A 92 7.47 6.31 11.15
C ALA A 92 6.54 5.29 11.83
N MET A 93 7.08 4.13 12.22
CA MET A 93 6.32 3.11 12.94
C MET A 93 5.85 3.59 14.31
N LYS A 94 6.71 4.27 15.07
CA LYS A 94 6.34 4.89 16.34
C LYS A 94 5.25 5.93 16.17
N TYR A 95 5.35 6.80 15.17
CA TYR A 95 4.34 7.80 14.85
C TYR A 95 2.97 7.15 14.61
N GLY A 96 2.89 6.24 13.63
CA GLY A 96 1.62 5.60 13.26
C GLY A 96 0.96 4.83 14.41
N LYS A 97 1.78 4.20 15.28
CA LYS A 97 1.27 3.56 16.51
C LYS A 97 0.73 4.58 17.50
N THR A 98 1.44 5.72 17.67
CA THR A 98 1.04 6.76 18.65
C THR A 98 -0.27 7.43 18.27
N VAL A 99 -0.50 7.70 16.97
CA VAL A 99 -1.73 8.34 16.49
C VAL A 99 -2.89 7.37 16.26
N GLY A 100 -2.70 6.07 16.56
CA GLY A 100 -3.73 5.05 16.41
C GLY A 100 -4.00 4.62 14.97
N LEU A 101 -3.08 4.94 14.04
CA LEU A 101 -3.19 4.54 12.63
C LEU A 101 -2.97 3.03 12.45
N TYR A 102 -2.09 2.42 13.25
CA TYR A 102 -1.69 1.02 13.16
C TYR A 102 -1.95 0.25 14.46
N ASP A 103 -2.47 -0.96 14.33
CA ASP A 103 -2.62 -1.90 15.45
C ASP A 103 -1.32 -2.64 15.73
N THR A 104 -0.61 -3.03 14.66
CA THR A 104 0.69 -3.69 14.72
C THR A 104 1.71 -2.96 13.86
N THR A 105 2.95 -2.87 14.32
CA THR A 105 4.05 -2.28 13.56
C THR A 105 5.25 -3.23 13.54
N ILE A 106 5.87 -3.40 12.37
CA ILE A 106 7.08 -4.21 12.18
C ILE A 106 8.15 -3.29 11.59
N VAL A 107 9.22 -3.05 12.35
CA VAL A 107 10.40 -2.32 11.84
C VAL A 107 11.30 -3.34 11.15
N CYS A 108 11.35 -3.31 9.81
CA CYS A 108 12.04 -4.33 9.02
C CYS A 108 12.76 -3.72 7.82
N ASP A 109 14.05 -4.04 7.67
CA ASP A 109 14.71 -3.98 6.37
C ASP A 109 14.28 -5.23 5.58
N LEU A 110 13.38 -5.03 4.63
CA LEU A 110 12.79 -6.11 3.85
C LEU A 110 13.81 -6.85 2.96
N ASN A 111 14.94 -6.20 2.61
CA ASN A 111 16.00 -6.86 1.86
C ASN A 111 16.90 -7.76 2.76
N ASN A 112 16.78 -7.64 4.09
CA ASN A 112 17.38 -8.62 5.03
C ASN A 112 16.44 -9.80 5.24
N ARG A 113 16.34 -10.67 4.24
CA ARG A 113 15.41 -11.81 4.18
C ARG A 113 15.64 -12.90 5.25
N THR A 114 16.77 -12.85 5.96
CA THR A 114 17.11 -13.81 7.04
C THR A 114 16.68 -13.33 8.42
N SER A 115 16.24 -12.09 8.57
CA SER A 115 15.84 -11.52 9.85
C SER A 115 14.55 -12.15 10.41
N ASN A 116 14.36 -12.04 11.72
CA ASN A 116 13.10 -12.44 12.35
C ASN A 116 11.95 -11.52 11.95
N GLU A 117 12.24 -10.24 11.74
CA GLU A 117 11.29 -9.22 11.29
C GLU A 117 10.77 -9.52 9.89
N PHE A 118 11.63 -10.06 9.00
CA PHE A 118 11.18 -10.52 7.67
C PHE A 118 10.26 -11.75 7.79
N LYS A 119 10.49 -12.66 8.71
CA LYS A 119 9.56 -13.77 8.98
C LYS A 119 8.21 -13.27 9.46
N LEU A 120 8.19 -12.32 10.43
CA LEU A 120 6.96 -11.69 10.89
C LEU A 120 6.23 -10.96 9.76
N THR A 121 6.98 -10.32 8.85
CA THR A 121 6.41 -9.72 7.66
C THR A 121 5.74 -10.76 6.75
N LYS A 122 6.39 -11.89 6.48
CA LYS A 122 5.78 -12.98 5.69
C LYS A 122 4.52 -13.53 6.35
N ASP A 123 4.51 -13.66 7.68
CA ASP A 123 3.32 -14.08 8.41
C ASP A 123 2.18 -13.07 8.28
N ALA A 124 2.47 -11.76 8.37
CA ALA A 124 1.48 -10.70 8.13
C ALA A 124 0.95 -10.75 6.69
N MET A 125 1.83 -10.90 5.70
CA MET A 125 1.45 -11.01 4.29
C MET A 125 0.57 -12.25 4.01
N SER A 126 0.89 -13.39 4.63
CA SER A 126 0.12 -14.63 4.45
C SER A 126 -1.32 -14.51 4.99
N ASN A 127 -1.52 -13.70 6.01
CA ASN A 127 -2.83 -13.46 6.63
C ASN A 127 -3.57 -12.26 6.05
N ALA A 128 -2.96 -11.51 5.12
CA ALA A 128 -3.52 -10.29 4.58
C ALA A 128 -4.76 -10.54 3.70
N ASP A 129 -5.79 -9.75 3.93
CA ASP A 129 -6.93 -9.60 3.02
C ASP A 129 -6.66 -8.45 2.03
N ILE A 130 -6.02 -7.38 2.50
CA ILE A 130 -5.68 -6.19 1.70
C ILE A 130 -4.21 -5.85 1.92
N ILE A 131 -3.47 -5.67 0.83
CA ILE A 131 -2.10 -5.15 0.86
C ILE A 131 -2.06 -3.83 0.12
N ILE A 132 -1.45 -2.83 0.74
CA ILE A 132 -1.13 -1.56 0.09
C ILE A 132 0.38 -1.38 0.09
N SER A 133 0.94 -0.99 -1.05
CA SER A 133 2.36 -0.64 -1.15
C SER A 133 2.54 0.49 -2.17
N THR A 134 2.87 1.68 -1.70
CA THR A 134 2.97 2.85 -2.56
C THR A 134 4.38 3.42 -2.61
N ALA A 135 4.90 3.65 -3.83
CA ALA A 135 6.21 4.21 -4.14
C ALA A 135 7.41 3.45 -3.52
N SER A 136 7.29 2.15 -3.32
CA SER A 136 8.23 1.41 -2.48
C SER A 136 8.83 0.16 -3.11
N LEU A 137 8.08 -0.60 -3.93
CA LEU A 137 8.56 -1.86 -4.48
C LEU A 137 9.85 -1.74 -5.31
N VAL A 138 10.10 -0.58 -5.87
CA VAL A 138 11.35 -0.29 -6.63
C VAL A 138 12.62 -0.33 -5.75
N TYR A 139 12.48 -0.21 -4.44
CA TYR A 139 13.60 -0.29 -3.49
C TYR A 139 13.86 -1.71 -2.98
N LEU A 140 12.94 -2.64 -3.22
CA LEU A 140 13.08 -4.03 -2.79
C LEU A 140 13.80 -4.85 -3.85
N GLU A 141 14.59 -5.83 -3.44
CA GLU A 141 15.14 -6.84 -4.33
C GLU A 141 14.03 -7.69 -4.94
N LEU A 142 14.21 -8.19 -6.16
CA LEU A 142 13.19 -8.98 -6.85
C LEU A 142 12.85 -10.26 -6.08
N GLU A 143 13.85 -10.90 -5.51
CA GLU A 143 13.69 -12.09 -4.66
C GLU A 143 12.90 -11.80 -3.39
N THR A 144 13.05 -10.60 -2.82
CA THR A 144 12.22 -10.14 -1.69
C THR A 144 10.76 -10.03 -2.11
N ILE A 145 10.50 -9.41 -3.26
CA ILE A 145 9.14 -9.27 -3.81
C ILE A 145 8.54 -10.67 -4.07
N GLU A 146 9.30 -11.59 -4.66
CA GLU A 146 8.86 -12.96 -4.93
C GLU A 146 8.46 -13.70 -3.65
N GLU A 147 9.29 -13.64 -2.60
CA GLU A 147 9.00 -14.29 -1.32
C GLU A 147 7.77 -13.71 -0.62
N LEU A 148 7.62 -12.37 -0.62
CA LEU A 148 6.47 -11.70 -0.04
C LEU A 148 5.18 -12.04 -0.80
N MET A 149 5.23 -12.05 -2.12
CA MET A 149 4.08 -12.42 -2.95
C MET A 149 3.75 -13.91 -2.79
N GLU A 150 4.73 -14.80 -2.66
CA GLU A 150 4.49 -16.22 -2.37
C GLU A 150 3.76 -16.37 -1.03
N ALA A 151 4.21 -15.68 0.02
CA ALA A 151 3.52 -15.70 1.31
C ALA A 151 2.07 -15.21 1.18
N PHE A 152 1.83 -14.13 0.42
CA PHE A 152 0.50 -13.62 0.20
C PHE A 152 -0.40 -14.62 -0.52
N VAL A 153 0.03 -15.18 -1.67
CA VAL A 153 -0.84 -16.03 -2.48
C VAL A 153 -1.09 -17.41 -1.88
N THR A 154 -0.15 -17.91 -1.08
CA THR A 154 -0.32 -19.20 -0.35
C THR A 154 -1.13 -19.06 0.92
N GLY A 155 -1.30 -17.87 1.44
CA GLY A 155 -2.00 -17.58 2.69
C GLY A 155 -3.53 -17.61 2.58
N GLY A 156 -4.20 -17.43 3.72
CA GLY A 156 -5.59 -17.81 3.97
C GLY A 156 -6.70 -17.03 3.28
N SER A 157 -6.49 -15.83 2.75
CA SER A 157 -7.57 -15.07 2.12
C SER A 157 -7.72 -15.41 0.64
N GLU A 158 -8.83 -16.05 0.24
CA GLU A 158 -9.09 -16.38 -1.18
C GLU A 158 -9.37 -15.14 -2.06
N ASN A 159 -9.80 -14.04 -1.45
CA ASN A 159 -10.15 -12.81 -2.15
C ASN A 159 -9.16 -11.68 -1.87
N GLY A 160 -7.92 -12.02 -1.52
CA GLY A 160 -6.91 -11.03 -1.19
C GLY A 160 -6.69 -10.05 -2.34
N MET A 161 -6.66 -8.75 -2.00
CA MET A 161 -6.48 -7.64 -2.93
C MET A 161 -5.19 -6.91 -2.65
N MET A 162 -4.57 -6.35 -3.69
CA MET A 162 -3.36 -5.53 -3.57
C MET A 162 -3.50 -4.24 -4.35
N LEU A 163 -3.10 -3.13 -3.73
CA LEU A 163 -2.93 -1.82 -4.35
C LEU A 163 -1.44 -1.49 -4.37
N VAL A 164 -0.88 -1.29 -5.53
CA VAL A 164 0.55 -0.98 -5.70
C VAL A 164 0.74 0.10 -6.75
N ASN A 165 1.76 0.93 -6.60
CA ASN A 165 2.07 1.90 -7.62
C ASN A 165 3.53 1.85 -8.09
N PHE A 166 3.73 2.37 -9.30
CA PHE A 166 5.02 2.52 -9.97
C PHE A 166 5.22 3.97 -10.36
N LEU A 167 6.44 4.45 -10.28
CA LEU A 167 6.80 5.81 -10.62
C LEU A 167 7.52 5.83 -11.97
N ASN A 168 6.87 6.33 -13.01
CA ASN A 168 7.42 6.48 -14.34
C ASN A 168 7.99 7.90 -14.55
N PRO A 169 9.11 8.07 -15.30
CA PRO A 169 9.87 7.04 -16.02
C PRO A 169 11.00 6.39 -15.22
N PHE A 170 11.00 6.48 -13.91
CA PHE A 170 12.12 6.03 -13.07
C PHE A 170 12.15 4.50 -12.90
N ALA A 171 13.38 3.94 -12.92
CA ALA A 171 13.63 2.51 -12.68
C ALA A 171 12.74 1.56 -13.51
N LEU A 172 12.54 1.87 -14.79
CA LEU A 172 11.62 1.13 -15.68
C LEU A 172 11.91 -0.37 -15.73
N GLU A 173 13.18 -0.77 -15.90
CA GLU A 173 13.54 -2.19 -15.96
C GLU A 173 13.13 -2.95 -14.72
N LYS A 174 13.35 -2.36 -13.54
CA LYS A 174 12.97 -2.95 -12.26
C LYS A 174 11.45 -2.92 -12.07
N ALA A 175 10.79 -1.85 -12.48
CA ALA A 175 9.34 -1.74 -12.45
C ALA A 175 8.70 -2.84 -13.35
N ASP A 176 9.22 -3.06 -14.55
CA ASP A 176 8.74 -4.09 -15.46
C ASP A 176 9.02 -5.51 -14.95
N ALA A 177 10.17 -5.74 -14.33
CA ALA A 177 10.47 -7.01 -13.67
C ALA A 177 9.50 -7.27 -12.50
N THR A 178 9.26 -6.27 -11.67
CA THR A 178 8.28 -6.34 -10.57
C THR A 178 6.86 -6.61 -11.09
N LYS A 179 6.43 -5.90 -12.11
CA LYS A 179 5.11 -6.12 -12.76
C LYS A 179 4.96 -7.55 -13.25
N ARG A 180 6.01 -8.14 -13.85
CA ARG A 180 6.00 -9.55 -14.28
C ARG A 180 5.83 -10.51 -13.12
N ILE A 181 6.55 -10.31 -12.01
CA ILE A 181 6.40 -11.13 -10.79
C ILE A 181 4.96 -11.05 -10.27
N LEU A 182 4.41 -9.84 -10.17
CA LEU A 182 3.04 -9.65 -9.71
C LEU A 182 2.02 -10.37 -10.60
N LEU A 183 2.12 -10.22 -11.93
CA LEU A 183 1.19 -10.84 -12.89
C LEU A 183 1.32 -12.36 -12.99
N GLN A 184 2.48 -12.93 -12.66
CA GLN A 184 2.62 -14.38 -12.55
C GLN A 184 1.77 -14.94 -11.40
N LYS A 185 1.62 -14.21 -10.31
CA LYS A 185 0.99 -14.66 -9.05
C LYS A 185 -0.42 -14.13 -8.84
N LEU A 186 -0.74 -12.97 -9.39
CA LEU A 186 -1.99 -12.25 -9.17
C LEU A 186 -2.69 -11.96 -10.51
N ASP A 187 -4.02 -11.82 -10.45
CA ASP A 187 -4.82 -11.33 -11.56
C ASP A 187 -4.85 -9.79 -11.54
N PHE A 188 -4.70 -9.20 -12.71
CA PHE A 188 -4.83 -7.76 -12.90
C PHE A 188 -6.32 -7.38 -12.91
N VAL A 189 -6.68 -6.39 -12.09
CA VAL A 189 -8.06 -5.90 -11.97
C VAL A 189 -8.23 -4.57 -12.68
N ALA A 190 -7.41 -3.59 -12.33
CA ALA A 190 -7.50 -2.25 -12.87
C ALA A 190 -6.17 -1.50 -12.78
N SER A 191 -5.99 -0.51 -13.61
CA SER A 191 -4.91 0.48 -13.45
C SER A 191 -5.38 1.88 -13.80
N ARG A 192 -4.68 2.84 -13.24
CA ARG A 192 -4.82 4.25 -13.58
C ARG A 192 -3.47 4.93 -13.45
N ALA A 193 -3.17 5.87 -14.35
CA ALA A 193 -2.00 6.72 -14.27
C ALA A 193 -2.41 8.18 -14.03
N THR A 194 -1.62 8.88 -13.21
CA THR A 194 -1.81 10.32 -12.98
C THR A 194 -0.45 11.02 -12.91
N ARG A 195 -0.46 12.33 -13.11
CA ARG A 195 0.73 13.15 -12.89
C ARG A 195 1.06 13.15 -11.40
N HIS A 196 2.32 12.90 -11.07
CA HIS A 196 2.79 12.93 -9.68
C HIS A 196 3.40 14.27 -9.33
N ARG A 197 4.49 14.64 -10.03
CA ARG A 197 5.17 15.92 -9.86
C ARG A 197 5.89 16.33 -11.13
N ARG A 198 6.19 17.62 -11.27
CA ARG A 198 7.12 18.06 -12.31
C ARG A 198 8.51 17.50 -12.03
N MET A 199 9.18 17.09 -13.09
CA MET A 199 10.55 16.62 -13.02
C MET A 199 11.51 17.82 -12.90
N SER A 200 12.56 17.65 -12.11
CA SER A 200 13.65 18.61 -12.03
C SER A 200 14.38 18.69 -13.37
N LYS A 201 15.17 19.74 -13.58
CA LYS A 201 15.96 19.88 -14.82
C LYS A 201 16.91 18.70 -15.02
N LEU A 202 17.57 18.22 -13.96
CA LEU A 202 18.46 17.04 -14.03
C LEU A 202 17.70 15.77 -14.45
N GLU A 203 16.48 15.59 -13.96
CA GLU A 203 15.65 14.44 -14.35
C GLU A 203 15.21 14.57 -15.82
N GLN A 204 14.82 15.76 -16.27
CA GLN A 204 14.46 16.00 -17.68
C GLN A 204 15.66 15.79 -18.63
N ASP A 205 16.88 16.15 -18.20
CA ASP A 205 18.10 15.89 -18.96
C ASP A 205 18.36 14.37 -19.11
N ASN A 206 18.03 13.58 -18.09
CA ASN A 206 18.13 12.10 -18.11
C ASN A 206 16.98 11.41 -18.84
N TYR A 207 15.81 12.06 -18.93
CA TYR A 207 14.61 11.54 -19.58
C TYR A 207 14.06 12.58 -20.57
N PRO A 208 14.71 12.78 -21.73
CA PRO A 208 14.33 13.80 -22.71
C PRO A 208 12.89 13.64 -23.21
N GLY A 209 12.15 14.72 -23.17
CA GLY A 209 10.73 14.74 -23.59
C GLY A 209 9.73 14.52 -22.46
N GLU A 210 10.21 14.14 -21.26
CA GLU A 210 9.36 13.96 -20.08
C GLU A 210 9.38 15.22 -19.19
N GLU A 211 8.26 15.88 -19.05
CA GLU A 211 8.11 17.05 -18.16
C GLU A 211 7.60 16.63 -16.76
N TRP A 212 6.86 15.55 -16.69
CA TRP A 212 6.20 15.06 -15.49
C TRP A 212 6.62 13.63 -15.15
N SER A 213 6.84 13.36 -13.89
CA SER A 213 6.77 11.98 -13.41
C SER A 213 5.30 11.57 -13.30
N LEU A 214 5.00 10.34 -13.69
CA LEU A 214 3.68 9.76 -13.62
C LEU A 214 3.65 8.70 -12.52
N LEU A 215 2.55 8.65 -11.78
CA LEU A 215 2.24 7.58 -10.86
C LEU A 215 1.28 6.62 -11.56
N GLU A 216 1.70 5.38 -11.76
CA GLU A 216 0.87 4.30 -12.30
C GLU A 216 0.44 3.39 -11.16
N LEU A 217 -0.84 3.37 -10.85
CA LEU A 217 -1.44 2.56 -9.80
C LEU A 217 -2.09 1.31 -10.38
N TRP A 218 -1.82 0.18 -9.77
CA TRP A 218 -2.40 -1.11 -10.11
C TRP A 218 -3.21 -1.67 -8.95
N VAL A 219 -4.36 -2.21 -9.28
CA VAL A 219 -5.17 -3.07 -8.41
C VAL A 219 -5.05 -4.50 -8.91
N LEU A 220 -4.69 -5.38 -8.01
CA LEU A 220 -4.45 -6.79 -8.27
C LEU A 220 -5.27 -7.64 -7.29
N GLN A 221 -5.61 -8.86 -7.69
CA GLN A 221 -6.36 -9.82 -6.87
C GLN A 221 -5.65 -11.17 -6.89
N LYS A 222 -5.73 -11.94 -5.82
CA LYS A 222 -5.30 -13.34 -5.82
C LYS A 222 -6.01 -14.12 -6.92
N LYS A 223 -5.28 -14.96 -7.64
CA LYS A 223 -5.86 -15.87 -8.62
C LYS A 223 -6.82 -16.83 -7.93
N LYS A 224 -8.02 -16.96 -8.48
CA LYS A 224 -8.96 -17.98 -8.02
C LYS A 224 -8.39 -19.36 -8.35
N LYS A 225 -8.35 -20.22 -7.35
CA LYS A 225 -7.93 -21.62 -7.51
C LYS A 225 -9.01 -22.43 -8.22
#